data_9391c52d0ae12b30fa644d03fa833f86
#
_entry.id   9391c52d0ae12b30fa644d03fa833f86
#
_cell.length_a   1.000
_cell.length_b   1.000
_cell.length_c   1.000
_cell.angle_alpha   90.00
_cell.angle_beta   90.00
_cell.angle_gamma   90.00
#
_symmetry.space_group_name_H-M   'P 1'
#
loop_
_entity.id
_entity.type
_entity.pdbx_description
1 polymer ?
#
loop_
_entity_poly.entity_id
_entity_poly.type
_entity_poly.pdbx_seq_one_letter_code
_entity_poly.pdbx_strand_id
1 'polypeptide(L)'
;MEKIFCYGNTKKGKKALFLSGLGDYSLSDTLECGQCFRFDKAEAPEYECEYTGVVGNSFIRVAQRQRGELIFYDTDIEEYNSKWEKYFSLDTDWKSVKEDVLSSLPDNEVLRAAAEVGQGIAILRQDMWEALFSFIISQNNNIPRIKKIIRQICFLYGKKCASLCESCDACGKCYSFPTPEDILASPEKLSEAKVGFRYRYLLDAAEKVASGEIDLEALKYPADFEYAKGELCKICGVGDKVSSCILLFAGNHLNAFPVDVWMKRAIDEYFDGNLDYKKLGNYAGVAQQYIFHYIRNKKDK
;
A
#
# COMPACT_ATOMS: atom_id res chain seq x y z
N MET A 1 -7.80 -8.61 19.77
CA MET A 1 -7.15 -7.58 20.63
C MET A 1 -8.15 -6.47 20.95
N GLU A 2 -8.20 -6.03 22.20
CA GLU A 2 -9.07 -4.92 22.60
C GLU A 2 -8.38 -3.60 22.26
N LYS A 3 -8.99 -2.81 21.36
CA LYS A 3 -8.50 -1.49 20.99
C LYS A 3 -8.97 -0.47 22.03
N ILE A 4 -8.07 0.40 22.46
CA ILE A 4 -8.36 1.46 23.41
C ILE A 4 -8.28 2.80 22.68
N PHE A 5 -9.37 3.58 22.73
CA PHE A 5 -9.48 4.89 22.10
C PHE A 5 -9.46 5.99 23.16
N CYS A 6 -8.74 7.06 22.89
CA CYS A 6 -8.73 8.25 23.72
C CYS A 6 -8.70 9.50 22.83
N TYR A 7 -9.60 10.45 23.11
CA TYR A 7 -9.54 11.78 22.51
C TYR A 7 -8.67 12.69 23.34
N GLY A 8 -7.83 13.48 22.69
CA GLY A 8 -6.97 14.41 23.37
C GLY A 8 -6.35 15.43 22.45
N ASN A 9 -5.49 16.25 23.04
CA ASN A 9 -4.65 17.15 22.26
C ASN A 9 -3.23 16.58 22.22
N THR A 10 -2.61 16.67 21.06
CA THR A 10 -1.18 16.39 20.90
C THR A 10 -0.33 17.40 21.70
N LYS A 11 0.95 17.14 21.87
CA LYS A 11 1.88 18.10 22.50
C LYS A 11 1.86 19.49 21.85
N LYS A 12 1.46 19.59 20.58
CA LYS A 12 1.30 20.84 19.83
C LYS A 12 -0.13 21.41 19.91
N GLY A 13 -0.98 20.89 20.78
CA GLY A 13 -2.35 21.37 20.99
C GLY A 13 -3.37 21.02 19.90
N LYS A 14 -3.02 20.16 18.93
CA LYS A 14 -3.95 19.71 17.89
C LYS A 14 -4.83 18.57 18.42
N LYS A 15 -6.11 18.60 18.08
CA LYS A 15 -7.04 17.49 18.37
C LYS A 15 -6.58 16.21 17.68
N ALA A 16 -6.67 15.08 18.36
CA ALA A 16 -6.31 13.80 17.79
C ALA A 16 -7.07 12.65 18.48
N LEU A 17 -7.23 11.58 17.72
CA LEU A 17 -7.65 10.27 18.21
C LEU A 17 -6.38 9.44 18.48
N PHE A 18 -6.20 9.03 19.72
CA PHE A 18 -5.14 8.13 20.15
C PHE A 18 -5.70 6.71 20.19
N LEU A 19 -4.97 5.80 19.57
CA LEU A 19 -5.34 4.39 19.46
C LEU A 19 -4.19 3.53 19.99
N SER A 20 -4.49 2.60 20.89
CA SER A 20 -3.54 1.61 21.41
C SER A 20 -4.13 0.20 21.36
N GLY A 21 -3.33 -0.82 21.68
CA GLY A 21 -3.75 -2.21 21.63
C GLY A 21 -3.61 -2.87 20.26
N LEU A 22 -2.76 -2.33 19.38
CA LEU A 22 -2.56 -2.86 18.03
C LEU A 22 -1.41 -3.89 17.94
N GLY A 23 -0.96 -4.43 19.07
CA GLY A 23 0.13 -5.42 19.12
C GLY A 23 1.43 -4.89 18.55
N ASP A 24 2.03 -5.64 17.63
CA ASP A 24 3.31 -5.30 17.01
C ASP A 24 3.20 -4.33 15.82
N TYR A 25 2.01 -3.80 15.50
CA TYR A 25 1.79 -2.93 14.35
C TYR A 25 2.84 -1.81 14.26
N SER A 26 3.46 -1.69 13.09
CA SER A 26 4.45 -0.66 12.78
C SER A 26 4.00 0.17 11.59
N LEU A 27 3.78 1.46 11.83
CA LEU A 27 3.36 2.39 10.78
C LEU A 27 4.45 2.57 9.72
N SER A 28 5.72 2.68 10.14
CA SER A 28 6.85 2.83 9.21
C SER A 28 7.04 1.58 8.35
N ASP A 29 7.06 0.38 8.96
CA ASP A 29 7.25 -0.86 8.23
C ASP A 29 6.09 -1.07 7.23
N THR A 30 4.86 -0.69 7.62
CA THR A 30 3.68 -0.77 6.77
C THR A 30 3.74 0.22 5.59
N LEU A 31 4.13 1.47 5.82
CA LEU A 31 4.10 2.50 4.77
C LEU A 31 5.36 2.51 3.88
N GLU A 32 6.48 1.97 4.35
CA GLU A 32 7.77 2.00 3.63
C GLU A 32 8.14 0.66 2.97
N CYS A 33 7.33 -0.41 3.11
CA CYS A 33 7.60 -1.71 2.47
C CYS A 33 7.31 -1.75 0.96
N GLY A 34 6.90 -0.64 0.34
CA GLY A 34 6.71 -0.54 -1.10
C GLY A 34 5.30 -0.90 -1.59
N GLN A 35 4.33 -1.00 -0.70
CA GLN A 35 2.93 -1.27 -1.05
C GLN A 35 2.13 -0.01 -1.42
N CYS A 36 2.57 1.19 -1.01
CA CYS A 36 1.89 2.46 -1.30
C CYS A 36 2.89 3.57 -1.61
N PHE A 37 2.43 4.64 -2.29
CA PHE A 37 3.33 5.68 -2.81
C PHE A 37 2.88 7.12 -2.49
N ARG A 38 1.78 7.29 -1.76
CA ARG A 38 1.20 8.61 -1.48
C ARG A 38 1.40 9.10 -0.04
N PHE A 39 2.19 8.39 0.75
CA PHE A 39 2.60 8.84 2.08
C PHE A 39 4.01 9.40 2.06
N ASP A 40 4.18 10.55 2.71
CA ASP A 40 5.48 11.19 2.93
C ASP A 40 5.76 11.25 4.44
N LYS A 41 6.97 10.87 4.82
CA LYS A 41 7.45 10.98 6.20
C LYS A 41 7.59 12.46 6.56
N ALA A 42 7.10 12.82 7.74
CA ALA A 42 7.20 14.16 8.30
C ALA A 42 8.28 14.19 9.40
N GLU A 43 8.85 15.37 9.63
CA GLU A 43 9.74 15.59 10.78
C GLU A 43 8.89 15.73 12.05
N ALA A 44 9.02 14.77 12.96
CA ALA A 44 8.29 14.73 14.22
C ALA A 44 9.16 14.08 15.31
N PRO A 45 10.11 14.84 15.90
CA PRO A 45 11.06 14.29 16.88
C PRO A 45 10.41 13.79 18.17
N GLU A 46 9.15 14.14 18.41
CA GLU A 46 8.34 13.67 19.55
C GLU A 46 7.74 12.28 19.39
N TYR A 47 7.81 11.68 18.19
CA TYR A 47 7.25 10.38 17.85
C TYR A 47 8.28 9.50 17.16
N GLU A 48 8.08 8.18 17.16
CA GLU A 48 8.93 7.26 16.38
C GLU A 48 8.88 7.59 14.89
N CYS A 49 7.68 7.88 14.39
CA CYS A 49 7.49 8.35 13.02
C CYS A 49 6.15 9.10 12.87
N GLU A 50 6.08 9.92 11.86
CA GLU A 50 4.86 10.61 11.43
C GLU A 50 4.82 10.66 9.92
N TYR A 51 3.61 10.48 9.37
CA TYR A 51 3.36 10.52 7.94
C TYR A 51 2.18 11.40 7.60
N THR A 52 2.25 12.02 6.43
CA THR A 52 1.13 12.69 5.79
C THR A 52 0.84 12.02 4.46
N GLY A 53 -0.44 11.93 4.09
CA GLY A 53 -0.85 11.32 2.84
C GLY A 53 -2.26 11.74 2.41
N VAL A 54 -2.68 11.24 1.26
CA VAL A 54 -4.04 11.38 0.77
C VAL A 54 -4.57 10.01 0.40
N VAL A 55 -5.74 9.67 0.92
CA VAL A 55 -6.48 8.44 0.59
C VAL A 55 -7.85 8.85 0.08
N GLY A 56 -8.16 8.46 -1.15
CA GLY A 56 -9.34 8.99 -1.84
C GLY A 56 -9.28 10.53 -1.90
N ASN A 57 -10.26 11.19 -1.31
CA ASN A 57 -10.37 12.66 -1.22
C ASN A 57 -9.98 13.21 0.16
N SER A 58 -9.47 12.37 1.06
CA SER A 58 -9.18 12.74 2.44
C SER A 58 -7.68 12.86 2.66
N PHE A 59 -7.24 14.02 3.13
CA PHE A 59 -5.89 14.19 3.66
C PHE A 59 -5.82 13.56 5.04
N ILE A 60 -4.72 12.87 5.33
CA ILE A 60 -4.46 12.28 6.63
C ILE A 60 -3.08 12.66 7.15
N ARG A 61 -2.99 12.89 8.43
CA ARG A 61 -1.76 12.95 9.20
C ARG A 61 -1.84 11.92 10.31
N VAL A 62 -0.91 10.99 10.35
CA VAL A 62 -0.86 9.89 11.31
C VAL A 62 0.54 9.75 11.86
N ALA A 63 0.65 9.55 13.17
CA ALA A 63 1.92 9.32 13.86
C ALA A 63 1.89 8.02 14.64
N GLN A 64 3.06 7.45 14.88
CA GLN A 64 3.28 6.35 15.79
C GLN A 64 4.09 6.84 16.99
N ARG A 65 3.54 6.65 18.20
CA ARG A 65 4.23 6.98 19.44
C ARG A 65 5.23 5.90 19.84
N GLN A 66 4.77 4.67 19.76
CA GLN A 66 5.52 3.42 19.88
C GLN A 66 4.78 2.31 19.14
N ARG A 67 5.40 1.15 18.93
CA ARG A 67 4.74 0.02 18.28
C ARG A 67 3.38 -0.27 18.90
N GLY A 68 2.37 -0.49 18.07
CA GLY A 68 1.00 -0.74 18.51
C GLY A 68 0.22 0.49 19.01
N GLU A 69 0.77 1.71 18.89
CA GLU A 69 0.10 2.95 19.27
C GLU A 69 0.13 3.98 18.15
N LEU A 70 -1.04 4.38 17.65
CA LEU A 70 -1.20 5.35 16.60
C LEU A 70 -1.92 6.62 17.08
N ILE A 71 -1.64 7.72 16.40
CA ILE A 71 -2.26 9.02 16.64
C ILE A 71 -2.79 9.52 15.31
N PHE A 72 -4.10 9.65 15.19
CA PHE A 72 -4.78 10.20 14.01
C PHE A 72 -5.14 11.65 14.29
N TYR A 73 -4.52 12.58 13.58
CA TYR A 73 -4.79 14.01 13.77
C TYR A 73 -6.11 14.42 13.10
N ASP A 74 -6.82 15.32 13.75
CA ASP A 74 -8.05 15.93 13.25
C ASP A 74 -9.09 14.89 12.77
N THR A 75 -9.08 13.70 13.39
CA THR A 75 -9.94 12.55 13.06
C THR A 75 -10.83 12.26 14.26
N ASP A 76 -12.10 12.04 14.04
CA ASP A 76 -13.05 11.52 15.03
C ASP A 76 -13.22 10.00 14.89
N ILE A 77 -13.98 9.41 15.82
CA ILE A 77 -14.20 7.95 15.84
C ILE A 77 -15.04 7.49 14.63
N GLU A 78 -15.93 8.31 14.16
CA GLU A 78 -16.80 8.00 13.02
C GLU A 78 -15.99 7.94 11.72
N GLU A 79 -15.13 8.93 11.49
CA GLU A 79 -14.21 8.92 10.37
C GLU A 79 -13.18 7.79 10.48
N TYR A 80 -12.65 7.52 11.68
CA TYR A 80 -11.76 6.38 11.90
C TYR A 80 -12.43 5.07 11.51
N ASN A 81 -13.62 4.78 12.03
CA ASN A 81 -14.34 3.53 11.77
C ASN A 81 -14.76 3.38 10.29
N SER A 82 -15.13 4.48 9.64
CA SER A 82 -15.60 4.44 8.26
C SER A 82 -14.47 4.33 7.23
N LYS A 83 -13.27 4.87 7.54
CA LYS A 83 -12.17 4.97 6.58
C LYS A 83 -10.88 4.33 7.05
N TRP A 84 -10.33 4.82 8.19
CA TRP A 84 -8.94 4.58 8.55
C TRP A 84 -8.69 3.18 9.11
N GLU A 85 -9.62 2.65 9.87
CA GLU A 85 -9.55 1.28 10.36
C GLU A 85 -9.39 0.28 9.22
N LYS A 86 -10.21 0.42 8.18
CA LYS A 86 -10.17 -0.43 7.00
C LYS A 86 -8.91 -0.20 6.17
N TYR A 87 -8.58 1.06 5.88
CA TYR A 87 -7.43 1.39 5.03
C TYR A 87 -6.11 0.83 5.60
N PHE A 88 -5.89 1.03 6.90
CA PHE A 88 -4.69 0.53 7.59
C PHE A 88 -4.80 -0.93 8.04
N SER A 89 -5.91 -1.62 7.73
CA SER A 89 -6.19 -3.01 8.11
C SER A 89 -6.04 -3.25 9.61
N LEU A 90 -6.49 -2.29 10.43
CA LEU A 90 -6.39 -2.35 11.88
C LEU A 90 -7.45 -3.27 12.51
N ASP A 91 -8.43 -3.72 11.74
CA ASP A 91 -9.44 -4.73 12.08
C ASP A 91 -8.95 -6.18 11.92
N THR A 92 -7.74 -6.38 11.38
CA THR A 92 -7.16 -7.70 11.15
C THR A 92 -6.29 -8.14 12.32
N ASP A 93 -6.41 -9.39 12.75
CA ASP A 93 -5.51 -9.98 13.74
C ASP A 93 -4.20 -10.43 13.09
N TRP A 94 -3.28 -9.49 12.93
CA TRP A 94 -1.98 -9.75 12.31
C TRP A 94 -1.11 -10.73 13.07
N LYS A 95 -1.35 -10.91 14.38
CA LYS A 95 -0.67 -11.93 15.18
C LYS A 95 -1.07 -13.33 14.73
N SER A 96 -2.38 -13.58 14.59
CA SER A 96 -2.88 -14.86 14.07
C SER A 96 -2.40 -15.11 12.63
N VAL A 97 -2.42 -14.09 11.78
CA VAL A 97 -1.88 -14.19 10.40
C VAL A 97 -0.41 -14.59 10.39
N LYS A 98 0.42 -13.99 11.26
CA LYS A 98 1.85 -14.38 11.40
C LYS A 98 2.01 -15.83 11.85
N GLU A 99 1.20 -16.28 12.83
CA GLU A 99 1.22 -17.66 13.32
C GLU A 99 0.86 -18.65 12.19
N ASP A 100 -0.13 -18.33 11.38
CA ASP A 100 -0.52 -19.14 10.21
C ASP A 100 0.60 -19.19 9.16
N VAL A 101 1.23 -18.05 8.85
CA VAL A 101 2.39 -17.99 7.94
C VAL A 101 3.52 -18.89 8.42
N LEU A 102 3.86 -18.84 9.71
CA LEU A 102 4.94 -19.66 10.29
C LEU A 102 4.58 -21.15 10.31
N SER A 103 3.30 -21.47 10.52
CA SER A 103 2.82 -22.86 10.54
C SER A 103 2.88 -23.52 9.15
N SER A 104 2.83 -22.72 8.07
CA SER A 104 2.87 -23.24 6.70
C SER A 104 4.21 -23.83 6.29
N LEU A 105 5.32 -23.32 6.87
CA LEU A 105 6.70 -23.81 6.67
C LEU A 105 7.44 -23.79 8.03
N PRO A 106 7.12 -24.70 8.96
CA PRO A 106 7.53 -24.62 10.36
C PRO A 106 9.05 -24.73 10.56
N ASP A 107 9.75 -25.44 9.68
CA ASP A 107 11.20 -25.67 9.79
C ASP A 107 12.04 -24.66 8.98
N ASN A 108 11.38 -23.64 8.35
CA ASN A 108 12.10 -22.67 7.55
C ASN A 108 12.62 -21.51 8.41
N GLU A 109 13.92 -21.52 8.68
CA GLU A 109 14.59 -20.50 9.50
C GLU A 109 14.56 -19.12 8.88
N VAL A 110 14.63 -19.01 7.53
CA VAL A 110 14.61 -17.74 6.82
C VAL A 110 13.24 -17.09 6.94
N LEU A 111 12.16 -17.85 6.76
CA LEU A 111 10.80 -17.34 6.94
C LEU A 111 10.56 -16.89 8.37
N ARG A 112 11.06 -17.65 9.36
CA ARG A 112 10.96 -17.28 10.78
C ARG A 112 11.68 -15.97 11.06
N ALA A 113 12.93 -15.81 10.62
CA ALA A 113 13.70 -14.59 10.78
C ALA A 113 13.04 -13.39 10.04
N ALA A 114 12.49 -13.63 8.85
CA ALA A 114 11.78 -12.62 8.09
C ALA A 114 10.49 -12.17 8.79
N ALA A 115 9.72 -13.11 9.36
CA ALA A 115 8.50 -12.81 10.11
C ALA A 115 8.78 -12.08 11.44
N GLU A 116 9.91 -12.30 12.08
CA GLU A 116 10.31 -11.54 13.26
C GLU A 116 10.64 -10.09 12.93
N VAL A 117 11.38 -9.87 11.84
CA VAL A 117 11.73 -8.50 11.39
C VAL A 117 10.50 -7.76 10.86
N GLY A 118 9.64 -8.47 10.12
CA GLY A 118 8.47 -7.89 9.44
C GLY A 118 7.16 -7.94 10.25
N GLN A 119 7.16 -8.38 11.49
CA GLN A 119 5.94 -8.65 12.28
C GLN A 119 5.01 -7.44 12.44
N GLY A 120 5.51 -6.23 12.28
CA GLY A 120 4.72 -5.00 12.35
C GLY A 120 4.07 -4.59 11.02
N ILE A 121 4.35 -5.30 9.95
CA ILE A 121 3.80 -5.00 8.62
C ILE A 121 2.34 -5.46 8.56
N ALA A 122 1.45 -4.54 8.20
CA ALA A 122 0.09 -4.83 7.78
C ALA A 122 -0.05 -4.64 6.26
N ILE A 123 -0.93 -5.39 5.63
CA ILE A 123 -1.29 -5.17 4.23
C ILE A 123 -2.40 -4.12 4.18
N LEU A 124 -2.13 -2.99 3.54
CA LEU A 124 -3.11 -1.92 3.35
C LEU A 124 -4.25 -2.37 2.42
N ARG A 125 -5.44 -1.81 2.63
CA ARG A 125 -6.57 -1.98 1.70
C ARG A 125 -6.74 -0.71 0.89
N GLN A 126 -5.95 -0.59 -0.16
CA GLN A 126 -5.92 0.57 -1.04
C GLN A 126 -7.09 0.55 -2.05
N ASP A 127 -7.30 1.66 -2.72
CA ASP A 127 -8.19 1.73 -3.86
C ASP A 127 -7.60 0.93 -5.04
N MET A 128 -8.45 0.13 -5.72
CA MET A 128 -8.00 -0.75 -6.81
C MET A 128 -7.49 0.04 -8.03
N TRP A 129 -8.14 1.15 -8.36
CA TRP A 129 -7.73 1.99 -9.48
C TRP A 129 -6.40 2.70 -9.17
N GLU A 130 -6.27 3.30 -7.99
CA GLU A 130 -5.03 3.94 -7.55
C GLU A 130 -3.87 2.93 -7.54
N ALA A 131 -4.09 1.72 -7.05
CA ALA A 131 -3.09 0.65 -7.03
C ALA A 131 -2.71 0.20 -8.45
N LEU A 132 -3.68 -0.07 -9.33
CA LEU A 132 -3.46 -0.45 -10.72
C LEU A 132 -2.55 0.58 -11.42
N PHE A 133 -2.94 1.84 -11.36
CA PHE A 133 -2.23 2.92 -12.02
C PHE A 133 -0.82 3.12 -11.45
N SER A 134 -0.68 3.05 -10.12
CA SER A 134 0.59 3.20 -9.41
C SER A 134 1.55 2.04 -9.69
N PHE A 135 1.06 0.80 -9.75
CA PHE A 135 1.91 -0.36 -10.05
C PHE A 135 2.30 -0.43 -11.53
N ILE A 136 1.51 0.09 -12.46
CA ILE A 136 1.95 0.33 -13.83
C ILE A 136 3.13 1.34 -13.84
N ILE A 137 3.04 2.44 -13.09
CA ILE A 137 4.12 3.43 -12.96
C ILE A 137 5.37 2.82 -12.30
N SER A 138 5.22 1.86 -11.42
CA SER A 138 6.31 1.23 -10.69
C SER A 138 7.24 0.38 -11.56
N GLN A 139 6.82 -0.06 -12.73
CA GLN A 139 7.58 -0.93 -13.62
C GLN A 139 8.90 -0.27 -14.06
N ASN A 140 10.02 -0.95 -13.85
CA ASN A 140 11.36 -0.45 -14.16
C ASN A 140 11.59 0.98 -13.63
N ASN A 141 11.32 1.18 -12.33
CA ASN A 141 11.35 2.49 -11.69
C ASN A 141 11.85 2.37 -10.23
N ASN A 142 12.11 3.50 -9.59
CA ASN A 142 12.46 3.57 -8.17
C ASN A 142 11.42 4.36 -7.37
N ILE A 143 11.31 4.09 -6.08
CA ILE A 143 10.28 4.67 -5.21
C ILE A 143 10.25 6.21 -5.25
N PRO A 144 11.37 6.95 -5.15
CA PRO A 144 11.35 8.41 -5.22
C PRO A 144 10.76 8.94 -6.53
N ARG A 145 11.10 8.32 -7.66
CA ARG A 145 10.57 8.71 -8.98
C ARG A 145 9.10 8.31 -9.14
N ILE A 146 8.68 7.14 -8.64
CA ILE A 146 7.27 6.72 -8.63
C ILE A 146 6.44 7.76 -7.87
N LYS A 147 6.82 8.09 -6.63
CA LYS A 147 6.14 9.11 -5.82
C LYS A 147 6.06 10.47 -6.55
N LYS A 148 7.13 10.89 -7.21
CA LYS A 148 7.15 12.15 -7.97
C LYS A 148 6.17 12.14 -9.15
N ILE A 149 6.12 11.05 -9.92
CA ILE A 149 5.21 10.90 -11.05
C ILE A 149 3.76 10.90 -10.57
N ILE A 150 3.42 10.09 -9.55
CA ILE A 150 2.06 10.01 -8.99
C ILE A 150 1.62 11.38 -8.46
N ARG A 151 2.50 12.09 -7.73
CA ARG A 151 2.21 13.45 -7.24
C ARG A 151 1.89 14.41 -8.38
N GLN A 152 2.68 14.36 -9.47
CA GLN A 152 2.45 15.21 -10.63
C GLN A 152 1.13 14.87 -11.32
N ILE A 153 0.76 13.60 -11.43
CA ILE A 153 -0.52 13.16 -11.97
C ILE A 153 -1.68 13.67 -11.11
N CYS A 154 -1.61 13.49 -9.80
CA CYS A 154 -2.62 14.02 -8.89
C CYS A 154 -2.76 15.55 -9.00
N PHE A 155 -1.65 16.27 -9.16
CA PHE A 155 -1.67 17.73 -9.35
C PHE A 155 -2.31 18.14 -10.68
N LEU A 156 -2.05 17.43 -11.76
CA LEU A 156 -2.55 17.77 -13.11
C LEU A 156 -4.04 17.45 -13.31
N TYR A 157 -4.55 16.42 -12.65
CA TYR A 157 -5.88 15.88 -12.89
C TYR A 157 -6.77 15.84 -11.66
N GLY A 158 -6.18 15.66 -10.47
CA GLY A 158 -6.93 15.48 -9.24
C GLY A 158 -7.57 16.77 -8.73
N LYS A 159 -8.51 16.61 -7.81
CA LYS A 159 -9.18 17.71 -7.12
C LYS A 159 -8.44 18.02 -5.83
N LYS A 160 -8.31 19.31 -5.49
CA LYS A 160 -7.72 19.71 -4.21
C LYS A 160 -8.56 19.16 -3.06
N CYS A 161 -7.94 18.39 -2.17
CA CYS A 161 -8.61 17.90 -0.98
C CYS A 161 -8.95 19.08 -0.06
N ALA A 162 -10.15 19.08 0.50
CA ALA A 162 -10.50 19.98 1.60
C ALA A 162 -9.64 19.59 2.81
N SER A 163 -8.50 20.24 3.02
CA SER A 163 -7.58 19.83 4.03
C SER A 163 -6.99 21.00 4.81
N LEU A 164 -6.65 20.70 6.03
CA LEU A 164 -5.97 21.54 7.00
C LEU A 164 -4.47 21.73 6.70
N CYS A 165 -4.00 21.38 5.52
CA CYS A 165 -2.59 21.58 5.15
C CYS A 165 -2.35 23.03 4.74
N GLU A 166 -1.78 23.82 5.64
CA GLU A 166 -1.45 25.23 5.43
C GLU A 166 -0.45 25.49 4.28
N SER A 167 0.25 24.45 3.79
CA SER A 167 1.30 24.54 2.75
C SER A 167 0.95 23.85 1.43
N CYS A 168 -0.30 23.41 1.23
CA CYS A 168 -0.69 22.54 0.12
C CYS A 168 -0.60 23.16 -1.28
N ASP A 169 -0.73 24.47 -1.40
CA ASP A 169 -0.69 25.13 -2.72
C ASP A 169 0.69 25.05 -3.38
N ALA A 170 1.76 24.99 -2.58
CA ALA A 170 3.13 24.95 -3.07
C ALA A 170 3.69 23.54 -3.28
N CYS A 171 3.16 22.50 -2.60
CA CYS A 171 3.78 21.18 -2.57
C CYS A 171 3.14 20.13 -3.48
N GLY A 172 1.96 20.38 -4.05
CA GLY A 172 1.23 19.45 -4.90
C GLY A 172 0.78 18.14 -4.20
N LYS A 173 0.81 18.09 -2.86
CA LYS A 173 0.64 16.85 -2.08
C LYS A 173 -0.82 16.57 -1.70
N CYS A 174 -1.71 17.54 -1.81
CA CYS A 174 -3.07 17.48 -1.27
C CYS A 174 -4.12 17.44 -2.39
N TYR A 175 -3.88 16.60 -3.38
CA TYR A 175 -4.83 16.37 -4.48
C TYR A 175 -5.31 14.92 -4.46
N SER A 176 -6.60 14.70 -4.75
CA SER A 176 -7.14 13.35 -4.92
C SER A 176 -6.44 12.60 -6.05
N PHE A 177 -6.53 11.29 -6.04
CA PHE A 177 -6.17 10.51 -7.20
C PHE A 177 -7.22 10.75 -8.31
N PRO A 178 -6.82 10.94 -9.59
CA PRO A 178 -7.79 11.16 -10.67
C PRO A 178 -8.57 9.89 -10.99
N THR A 179 -9.79 10.04 -11.47
CA THR A 179 -10.59 8.94 -11.99
C THR A 179 -10.09 8.53 -13.41
N PRO A 180 -10.49 7.35 -13.92
CA PRO A 180 -10.22 6.98 -15.32
C PRO A 180 -10.71 8.05 -16.29
N GLU A 181 -11.91 8.61 -16.07
CA GLU A 181 -12.52 9.65 -16.92
C GLU A 181 -11.73 10.96 -16.88
N ASP A 182 -11.19 11.35 -15.73
CA ASP A 182 -10.33 12.54 -15.61
C ASP A 182 -9.07 12.39 -16.50
N ILE A 183 -8.49 11.19 -16.56
CA ILE A 183 -7.33 10.86 -17.41
C ILE A 183 -7.72 10.93 -18.90
N LEU A 184 -8.86 10.33 -19.27
CA LEU A 184 -9.33 10.27 -20.66
C LEU A 184 -9.77 11.63 -21.19
N ALA A 185 -10.20 12.55 -20.32
CA ALA A 185 -10.57 13.91 -20.72
C ALA A 185 -9.38 14.76 -21.20
N SER A 186 -8.15 14.43 -20.82
CA SER A 186 -6.94 15.19 -21.21
C SER A 186 -5.70 14.29 -21.22
N PRO A 187 -5.65 13.23 -22.05
CA PRO A 187 -4.61 12.20 -21.98
C PRO A 187 -3.20 12.74 -22.25
N GLU A 188 -3.07 13.83 -22.99
CA GLU A 188 -1.80 14.49 -23.30
C GLU A 188 -1.02 14.94 -22.05
N LYS A 189 -1.71 15.31 -20.98
CA LYS A 189 -1.12 15.74 -19.70
C LYS A 189 -0.29 14.62 -19.02
N LEU A 190 -0.56 13.34 -19.32
CA LEU A 190 0.29 12.23 -18.83
C LEU A 190 1.75 12.40 -19.25
N SER A 191 2.01 13.01 -20.40
CA SER A 191 3.37 13.29 -20.88
C SER A 191 4.08 14.31 -19.99
N GLU A 192 3.37 15.28 -19.44
CA GLU A 192 3.91 16.27 -18.50
C GLU A 192 4.36 15.63 -17.19
N ALA A 193 3.70 14.55 -16.77
CA ALA A 193 4.08 13.75 -15.60
C ALA A 193 5.32 12.86 -15.84
N LYS A 194 5.86 12.84 -17.06
CA LYS A 194 7.07 12.07 -17.45
C LYS A 194 6.91 10.56 -17.24
N VAL A 195 5.75 10.01 -17.55
CA VAL A 195 5.43 8.57 -17.40
C VAL A 195 6.23 7.69 -18.37
N GLY A 196 6.78 8.26 -19.46
CA GLY A 196 7.61 7.57 -20.43
C GLY A 196 6.84 6.49 -21.21
N PHE A 197 7.46 5.33 -21.42
CA PHE A 197 6.86 4.21 -22.15
C PHE A 197 5.54 3.71 -21.57
N ARG A 198 5.25 4.03 -20.30
CA ARG A 198 4.04 3.62 -19.59
C ARG A 198 2.79 4.37 -20.05
N TYR A 199 2.95 5.44 -20.82
CA TYR A 199 1.86 6.25 -21.35
C TYR A 199 0.73 5.39 -21.94
N ARG A 200 1.08 4.46 -22.84
CA ARG A 200 0.12 3.57 -23.49
C ARG A 200 -0.57 2.62 -22.51
N TYR A 201 0.17 2.14 -21.51
CA TYR A 201 -0.37 1.22 -20.51
C TYR A 201 -1.38 1.91 -19.58
N LEU A 202 -1.07 3.16 -19.19
CA LEU A 202 -1.95 3.97 -18.34
C LEU A 202 -3.22 4.37 -19.08
N LEU A 203 -3.11 4.65 -20.38
CA LEU A 203 -4.26 4.99 -21.21
C LEU A 203 -5.16 3.78 -21.43
N ASP A 204 -4.61 2.63 -21.83
CA ASP A 204 -5.35 1.37 -21.98
C ASP A 204 -6.06 0.96 -20.67
N ALA A 205 -5.39 1.12 -19.53
CA ALA A 205 -6.01 0.88 -18.23
C ALA A 205 -7.20 1.82 -17.97
N ALA A 206 -7.05 3.12 -18.28
CA ALA A 206 -8.13 4.09 -18.11
C ALA A 206 -9.32 3.78 -19.03
N GLU A 207 -9.07 3.45 -20.30
CA GLU A 207 -10.11 3.09 -21.27
C GLU A 207 -10.91 1.85 -20.83
N LYS A 208 -10.22 0.77 -20.41
CA LYS A 208 -10.87 -0.48 -20.00
C LYS A 208 -11.67 -0.37 -18.71
N VAL A 209 -11.17 0.41 -17.76
CA VAL A 209 -11.89 0.63 -16.50
C VAL A 209 -13.08 1.58 -16.71
N ALA A 210 -12.90 2.69 -17.44
CA ALA A 210 -13.98 3.63 -17.72
C ALA A 210 -15.11 3.02 -18.57
N SER A 211 -14.77 2.13 -19.51
CA SER A 211 -15.78 1.42 -20.32
C SER A 211 -16.50 0.30 -19.58
N GLY A 212 -16.02 -0.10 -18.40
CA GLY A 212 -16.54 -1.26 -17.68
C GLY A 212 -16.10 -2.60 -18.24
N GLU A 213 -15.15 -2.63 -19.21
CA GLU A 213 -14.53 -3.88 -19.68
C GLU A 213 -13.82 -4.61 -18.53
N ILE A 214 -13.20 -3.84 -17.63
CA ILE A 214 -12.62 -4.34 -16.37
C ILE A 214 -13.35 -3.70 -15.19
N ASP A 215 -14.12 -4.50 -14.48
CA ASP A 215 -14.77 -4.11 -13.21
C ASP A 215 -13.83 -4.41 -12.05
N LEU A 216 -13.09 -3.39 -11.61
CA LEU A 216 -12.10 -3.54 -10.54
C LEU A 216 -12.72 -3.94 -9.19
N GLU A 217 -13.95 -3.55 -8.90
CA GLU A 217 -14.62 -3.92 -7.65
C GLU A 217 -14.98 -5.42 -7.63
N ALA A 218 -15.38 -5.98 -8.78
CA ALA A 218 -15.65 -7.40 -8.91
C ALA A 218 -14.40 -8.28 -8.76
N LEU A 219 -13.19 -7.71 -8.85
CA LEU A 219 -11.95 -8.46 -8.72
C LEU A 219 -11.42 -8.52 -7.28
N LYS A 220 -12.05 -7.84 -6.34
CA LYS A 220 -11.69 -7.92 -4.92
C LYS A 220 -12.08 -9.27 -4.31
N TYR A 221 -11.36 -9.70 -3.29
CA TYR A 221 -11.75 -10.85 -2.49
C TYR A 221 -13.22 -10.68 -2.00
N PRO A 222 -14.09 -11.69 -2.11
CA PRO A 222 -13.80 -13.13 -2.31
C PRO A 222 -13.79 -13.63 -3.76
N ALA A 223 -13.56 -12.80 -4.77
CA ALA A 223 -13.37 -13.30 -6.14
C ALA A 223 -12.24 -14.34 -6.20
N ASP A 224 -12.32 -15.26 -7.18
CA ASP A 224 -11.23 -16.21 -7.42
C ASP A 224 -9.95 -15.48 -7.85
N PHE A 225 -8.83 -15.84 -7.24
CA PHE A 225 -7.55 -15.16 -7.48
C PHE A 225 -7.06 -15.29 -8.93
N GLU A 226 -7.15 -16.50 -9.53
CA GLU A 226 -6.66 -16.71 -10.89
C GLU A 226 -7.57 -16.02 -11.91
N TYR A 227 -8.88 -16.00 -11.66
CA TYR A 227 -9.82 -15.21 -12.45
C TYR A 227 -9.48 -13.71 -12.37
N ALA A 228 -9.37 -13.16 -11.16
CA ALA A 228 -9.07 -11.74 -10.96
C ALA A 228 -7.73 -11.34 -11.59
N LYS A 229 -6.71 -12.20 -11.46
CA LYS A 229 -5.39 -12.02 -12.09
C LYS A 229 -5.50 -12.04 -13.60
N GLY A 230 -6.26 -12.99 -14.17
CA GLY A 230 -6.50 -13.08 -15.60
C GLY A 230 -7.16 -11.84 -16.18
N GLU A 231 -8.17 -11.29 -15.48
CA GLU A 231 -8.84 -10.05 -15.89
C GLU A 231 -7.85 -8.86 -15.91
N LEU A 232 -7.07 -8.68 -14.85
CA LEU A 232 -6.05 -7.61 -14.81
C LEU A 232 -4.99 -7.76 -15.90
N CYS A 233 -4.61 -8.97 -16.27
CA CYS A 233 -3.64 -9.23 -17.34
C CYS A 233 -4.14 -8.89 -18.76
N LYS A 234 -5.43 -8.60 -18.94
CA LYS A 234 -5.97 -8.07 -20.21
C LYS A 234 -5.54 -6.61 -20.44
N ILE A 235 -5.11 -5.90 -19.40
CA ILE A 235 -4.62 -4.53 -19.47
C ILE A 235 -3.18 -4.55 -20.00
N CYS A 236 -2.92 -3.73 -21.03
CA CYS A 236 -1.61 -3.63 -21.66
C CYS A 236 -0.52 -3.29 -20.62
N GLY A 237 0.54 -4.08 -20.57
CA GLY A 237 1.65 -3.90 -19.63
C GLY A 237 1.37 -4.41 -18.21
N VAL A 238 0.22 -5.00 -17.93
CA VAL A 238 -0.04 -5.71 -16.68
C VAL A 238 0.23 -7.20 -16.87
N GLY A 239 1.28 -7.69 -16.25
CA GLY A 239 1.63 -9.11 -16.22
C GLY A 239 1.53 -9.66 -14.80
N ASP A 240 1.99 -10.92 -14.61
CA ASP A 240 1.87 -11.67 -13.34
C ASP A 240 2.30 -10.90 -12.10
N LYS A 241 3.44 -10.20 -12.15
CA LYS A 241 3.94 -9.42 -11.00
C LYS A 241 3.05 -8.24 -10.67
N VAL A 242 2.63 -7.49 -11.68
CA VAL A 242 1.83 -6.27 -11.50
C VAL A 242 0.43 -6.62 -11.00
N SER A 243 -0.23 -7.59 -11.64
CA SER A 243 -1.55 -8.08 -11.22
C SER A 243 -1.54 -8.62 -9.78
N SER A 244 -0.51 -9.41 -9.42
CA SER A 244 -0.35 -9.90 -8.05
C SER A 244 -0.15 -8.78 -7.03
N CYS A 245 0.60 -7.72 -7.35
CA CYS A 245 0.72 -6.55 -6.47
C CYS A 245 -0.62 -5.84 -6.27
N ILE A 246 -1.39 -5.63 -7.35
CA ILE A 246 -2.69 -4.96 -7.28
C ILE A 246 -3.65 -5.77 -6.40
N LEU A 247 -3.73 -7.08 -6.64
CA LEU A 247 -4.60 -7.98 -5.89
C LEU A 247 -4.21 -8.08 -4.42
N LEU A 248 -2.92 -8.12 -4.11
CA LEU A 248 -2.44 -8.12 -2.72
C LEU A 248 -2.78 -6.83 -2.00
N PHE A 249 -2.39 -5.68 -2.58
CA PHE A 249 -2.39 -4.39 -1.87
C PHE A 249 -3.69 -3.59 -1.99
N ALA A 250 -4.61 -4.01 -2.86
CA ALA A 250 -5.90 -3.35 -3.04
C ALA A 250 -7.07 -4.33 -3.17
N GLY A 251 -6.85 -5.50 -3.77
CA GLY A 251 -7.87 -6.53 -3.94
C GLY A 251 -8.12 -7.39 -2.70
N ASN A 252 -7.34 -7.24 -1.64
CA ASN A 252 -7.39 -8.05 -0.41
C ASN A 252 -7.18 -9.57 -0.65
N HIS A 253 -6.47 -9.93 -1.71
CA HIS A 253 -6.04 -11.31 -1.98
C HIS A 253 -4.73 -11.60 -1.26
N LEU A 254 -4.79 -11.90 0.04
CA LEU A 254 -3.60 -12.12 0.88
C LEU A 254 -2.77 -13.36 0.48
N ASN A 255 -3.30 -14.21 -0.39
CA ASN A 255 -2.62 -15.34 -1.03
C ASN A 255 -1.81 -14.94 -2.28
N ALA A 256 -1.94 -13.71 -2.78
CA ALA A 256 -1.17 -13.22 -3.93
C ALA A 256 0.32 -13.09 -3.57
N PHE A 257 1.19 -13.70 -4.37
CA PHE A 257 2.65 -13.71 -4.13
C PHE A 257 3.39 -13.00 -5.29
N PRO A 258 3.56 -11.66 -5.23
CA PRO A 258 4.29 -10.93 -6.27
C PRO A 258 5.77 -11.33 -6.31
N VAL A 259 6.25 -11.78 -7.47
CA VAL A 259 7.66 -12.12 -7.67
C VAL A 259 8.34 -11.06 -8.53
N ASP A 260 9.05 -10.15 -7.87
CA ASP A 260 9.92 -9.17 -8.53
C ASP A 260 11.38 -9.63 -8.58
N VAL A 261 12.28 -8.77 -9.07
CA VAL A 261 13.72 -9.09 -9.16
C VAL A 261 14.34 -9.36 -7.79
N TRP A 262 13.86 -8.69 -6.73
CA TRP A 262 14.35 -8.90 -5.37
C TRP A 262 13.85 -10.23 -4.81
N MET A 263 12.58 -10.56 -5.04
CA MET A 263 12.03 -11.85 -4.64
C MET A 263 12.67 -13.01 -5.40
N LYS A 264 12.98 -12.86 -6.70
CA LYS A 264 13.72 -13.88 -7.44
C LYS A 264 15.07 -14.15 -6.81
N ARG A 265 15.85 -13.08 -6.53
CA ARG A 265 17.15 -13.22 -5.84
C ARG A 265 17.01 -13.84 -4.46
N ALA A 266 15.96 -13.48 -3.73
CA ALA A 266 15.70 -14.06 -2.42
C ALA A 266 15.42 -15.57 -2.50
N ILE A 267 14.60 -15.98 -3.47
CA ILE A 267 14.28 -17.38 -3.70
C ILE A 267 15.57 -18.15 -4.06
N ASP A 268 16.40 -17.59 -4.94
CA ASP A 268 17.65 -18.21 -5.33
C ASP A 268 18.65 -18.31 -4.16
N GLU A 269 18.79 -17.25 -3.35
CA GLU A 269 19.81 -17.14 -2.31
C GLU A 269 19.44 -17.86 -0.99
N TYR A 270 18.14 -17.86 -0.64
CA TYR A 270 17.68 -18.32 0.68
C TYR A 270 16.76 -19.54 0.65
N PHE A 271 16.32 -19.97 -0.54
CA PHE A 271 15.40 -21.10 -0.72
C PHE A 271 15.89 -22.08 -1.81
N ASP A 272 17.19 -22.07 -2.12
CA ASP A 272 17.82 -22.95 -3.12
C ASP A 272 17.10 -22.90 -4.51
N GLY A 273 16.58 -21.73 -4.87
CA GLY A 273 15.84 -21.52 -6.13
C GLY A 273 14.45 -22.16 -6.16
N ASN A 274 13.98 -22.75 -5.06
CA ASN A 274 12.77 -23.58 -5.05
C ASN A 274 11.84 -23.26 -3.86
N LEU A 275 11.22 -22.09 -3.88
CA LEU A 275 10.15 -21.77 -2.94
C LEU A 275 8.79 -22.10 -3.56
N ASP A 276 8.16 -23.18 -3.09
CA ASP A 276 6.76 -23.47 -3.41
C ASP A 276 5.85 -22.56 -2.56
N TYR A 277 5.61 -21.33 -3.07
CA TYR A 277 4.79 -20.33 -2.38
C TYR A 277 3.32 -20.74 -2.26
N LYS A 278 2.83 -21.76 -2.99
CA LYS A 278 1.48 -22.29 -2.82
C LYS A 278 1.32 -22.97 -1.45
N LYS A 279 2.39 -23.51 -0.89
CA LYS A 279 2.39 -24.07 0.47
C LYS A 279 2.20 -23.02 1.57
N LEU A 280 2.44 -21.75 1.28
CA LEU A 280 2.18 -20.64 2.20
C LEU A 280 0.68 -20.32 2.37
N GLY A 281 -0.19 -20.96 1.57
CA GLY A 281 -1.63 -20.91 1.73
C GLY A 281 -2.23 -19.52 1.56
N ASN A 282 -3.23 -19.21 2.40
CA ASN A 282 -4.02 -17.99 2.29
C ASN A 282 -3.25 -16.69 2.56
N TYR A 283 -2.08 -16.78 3.18
CA TYR A 283 -1.27 -15.63 3.56
C TYR A 283 0.10 -15.59 2.86
N ALA A 284 0.19 -16.20 1.68
CA ALA A 284 1.43 -16.21 0.90
C ALA A 284 1.97 -14.80 0.61
N GLY A 285 1.09 -13.82 0.35
CA GLY A 285 1.48 -12.43 0.12
C GLY A 285 2.01 -11.72 1.37
N VAL A 286 1.53 -12.10 2.55
CA VAL A 286 2.07 -11.59 3.82
C VAL A 286 3.47 -12.15 4.04
N ALA A 287 3.66 -13.46 3.83
CA ALA A 287 4.99 -14.09 3.87
C ALA A 287 5.96 -13.43 2.88
N GLN A 288 5.49 -13.12 1.67
CA GLN A 288 6.27 -12.41 0.66
C GLN A 288 6.73 -11.03 1.17
N GLN A 289 5.86 -10.27 1.84
CA GLN A 289 6.22 -8.97 2.41
C GLN A 289 7.24 -9.09 3.55
N TYR A 290 7.14 -10.10 4.39
CA TYR A 290 8.15 -10.37 5.42
C TYR A 290 9.51 -10.66 4.81
N ILE A 291 9.58 -11.56 3.82
CA ILE A 291 10.81 -11.92 3.11
C ILE A 291 11.39 -10.68 2.40
N PHE A 292 10.57 -9.93 1.68
CA PHE A 292 10.99 -8.74 0.96
C PHE A 292 11.58 -7.67 1.90
N HIS A 293 10.92 -7.40 3.01
CA HIS A 293 11.37 -6.44 4.02
C HIS A 293 12.69 -6.88 4.67
N TYR A 294 12.80 -8.16 5.03
CA TYR A 294 14.00 -8.74 5.62
C TYR A 294 15.23 -8.58 4.72
N ILE A 295 15.09 -8.87 3.43
CA ILE A 295 16.21 -8.81 2.47
C ILE A 295 16.66 -7.38 2.23
N ARG A 296 15.73 -6.44 2.10
CA ARG A 296 16.06 -5.03 1.95
C ARG A 296 16.86 -4.51 3.13
N ASN A 297 16.42 -4.81 4.35
CA ASN A 297 17.09 -4.36 5.57
C ASN A 297 18.47 -5.01 5.80
N LYS A 298 18.73 -6.20 5.20
CA LYS A 298 20.08 -6.81 5.24
C LYS A 298 21.10 -6.11 4.34
N LYS A 299 20.65 -5.49 3.24
CA LYS A 299 21.56 -4.82 2.29
C LYS A 299 21.89 -3.37 2.65
N ASP A 300 21.08 -2.76 3.50
CA ASP A 300 21.31 -1.40 4.00
C ASP A 300 22.23 -1.38 5.23
N LYS A 301 22.71 -2.54 5.67
CA LYS A 301 23.76 -2.74 6.68
C LYS A 301 25.06 -3.24 6.05
#